data_656d832a5532939088e5ba52eb4d0522
#
_entry.id   656d832a5532939088e5ba52eb4d0522
#
_cell.length_a   1.000
_cell.length_b   1.000
_cell.length_c   1.000
_cell.angle_alpha   90.00
_cell.angle_beta   90.00
_cell.angle_gamma   90.00
#
_symmetry.space_group_name_H-M   'P 1'
#
loop_
_entity.id
_entity.type
_entity.pdbx_description
1 polymer ?
#
loop_
_entity_poly.entity_id
_entity_poly.type
_entity_poly.pdbx_seq_one_letter_code
_entity_poly.pdbx_strand_id
1 'polypeptide(L)'
;MGIIDTVKTIKKVQIGNIVLFKIGKFIHCYGKDAYIISYIFKYKIKLVEKNIYSCAFPKEKLNNIMATLENKKINYIVLDRKNDYRVDEECNNKNLNKYNEHFEKAVKYVKRKNQIDNIYKTLINDIENDEIENTIISIKKVINERRKI
;
A
#
# COMPACT_ATOMS: atom_id res chain seq x y z
N MET A 1 -7.68 5.09 23.94
CA MET A 1 -6.66 5.32 22.90
C MET A 1 -7.20 4.84 21.55
N GLY A 2 -7.17 5.68 20.54
CA GLY A 2 -7.60 5.31 19.19
C GLY A 2 -6.62 4.37 18.53
N ILE A 3 -7.07 3.70 17.47
CA ILE A 3 -6.22 2.75 16.72
C ILE A 3 -4.94 3.40 16.19
N ILE A 4 -5.02 4.65 15.73
CA ILE A 4 -3.84 5.34 15.19
C ILE A 4 -2.77 5.56 16.25
N ASP A 5 -3.15 5.91 17.47
CA ASP A 5 -2.19 6.07 18.57
C ASP A 5 -1.52 4.74 18.91
N THR A 6 -2.29 3.67 18.91
CA THR A 6 -1.78 2.31 19.15
C THR A 6 -0.80 1.92 18.05
N VAL A 7 -1.13 2.19 16.78
CA VAL A 7 -0.25 1.94 15.63
C VAL A 7 1.08 2.68 15.80
N LYS A 8 1.03 3.97 16.14
CA LYS A 8 2.26 4.77 16.33
C LYS A 8 3.14 4.19 17.42
N THR A 9 2.53 3.77 18.52
CA THR A 9 3.26 3.17 19.65
C THR A 9 3.95 1.87 19.23
N ILE A 10 3.20 0.99 18.57
CA ILE A 10 3.74 -0.31 18.12
C ILE A 10 4.83 -0.12 17.08
N LYS A 11 4.67 0.79 16.14
CA LYS A 11 5.66 1.02 15.08
C LYS A 11 6.99 1.57 15.62
N LYS A 12 7.02 2.19 16.77
CA LYS A 12 8.26 2.63 17.41
C LYS A 12 9.20 1.46 17.70
N VAL A 13 8.66 0.29 18.01
CA VAL A 13 9.45 -0.91 18.32
C VAL A 13 9.49 -1.90 17.16
N GLN A 14 8.60 -1.77 16.18
CA GLN A 14 8.53 -2.64 15.02
C GLN A 14 9.03 -1.94 13.75
N ILE A 15 10.08 -1.16 13.87
CA ILE A 15 10.72 -0.49 12.74
C ILE A 15 11.30 -1.57 11.80
N GLY A 16 10.97 -1.48 10.53
CA GLY A 16 11.48 -2.41 9.53
C GLY A 16 10.71 -3.73 9.44
N ASN A 17 9.61 -3.87 10.18
CA ASN A 17 8.69 -5.00 10.04
C ASN A 17 7.33 -4.48 9.60
N ILE A 18 6.67 -5.20 8.71
CA ILE A 18 5.28 -4.89 8.38
C ILE A 18 4.42 -5.33 9.55
N VAL A 19 3.59 -4.42 10.07
CA VAL A 19 2.66 -4.73 11.14
C VAL A 19 1.25 -4.83 10.55
N LEU A 20 0.68 -6.02 10.63
CA LEU A 20 -0.66 -6.31 10.13
C LEU A 20 -1.61 -6.45 11.31
N PHE A 21 -2.69 -5.68 11.32
CA PHE A 21 -3.66 -5.65 12.41
C PHE A 21 -4.92 -6.40 11.99
N LYS A 22 -5.25 -7.48 12.69
CA LYS A 22 -6.53 -8.18 12.52
C LYS A 22 -7.61 -7.37 13.22
N ILE A 23 -8.51 -6.80 12.44
CA ILE A 23 -9.61 -5.98 12.93
C ILE A 23 -10.90 -6.46 12.28
N GLY A 24 -11.70 -7.25 13.01
CA GLY A 24 -12.91 -7.84 12.46
C GLY A 24 -12.61 -8.78 11.30
N LYS A 25 -13.24 -8.54 10.15
CA LYS A 25 -13.10 -9.37 8.95
C LYS A 25 -11.96 -8.94 8.04
N PHE A 26 -11.25 -7.87 8.39
CA PHE A 26 -10.20 -7.29 7.56
C PHE A 26 -8.87 -7.25 8.30
N ILE A 27 -7.81 -7.26 7.51
CA ILE A 27 -6.46 -6.99 7.99
C ILE A 27 -6.11 -5.58 7.54
N HIS A 28 -5.60 -4.76 8.46
CA HIS A 28 -5.23 -3.38 8.20
C HIS A 28 -3.73 -3.17 8.41
N CYS A 29 -3.15 -2.29 7.62
CA CYS A 29 -1.80 -1.78 7.85
C CYS A 29 -1.76 -0.28 7.57
N TYR A 30 -0.75 0.40 8.08
CA TYR A 30 -0.72 1.85 8.14
C TYR A 30 0.65 2.41 7.76
N GLY A 31 0.67 3.64 7.26
CA GLY A 31 1.90 4.35 6.96
C GLY A 31 2.76 3.63 5.93
N LYS A 32 4.04 3.49 6.22
CA LYS A 32 5.00 2.82 5.33
C LYS A 32 4.58 1.41 4.97
N ASP A 33 4.01 0.69 5.91
CA ASP A 33 3.51 -0.68 5.69
C ASP A 33 2.38 -0.71 4.67
N ALA A 34 1.47 0.28 4.74
CA ALA A 34 0.39 0.42 3.75
C ALA A 34 0.94 0.63 2.35
N TYR A 35 1.99 1.43 2.18
CA TYR A 35 2.64 1.64 0.89
C TYR A 35 3.17 0.33 0.32
N ILE A 36 3.88 -0.46 1.13
CA ILE A 36 4.47 -1.72 0.68
C ILE A 36 3.37 -2.72 0.27
N ILE A 37 2.34 -2.88 1.09
CA ILE A 37 1.23 -3.81 0.79
C ILE A 37 0.49 -3.37 -0.47
N SER A 38 0.20 -2.07 -0.61
CA SER A 38 -0.44 -1.55 -1.82
C SER A 38 0.40 -1.80 -3.06
N TYR A 39 1.70 -1.59 -2.97
CA TYR A 39 2.63 -1.81 -4.09
C TYR A 39 2.68 -3.29 -4.51
N ILE A 40 2.86 -4.18 -3.55
CA ILE A 40 3.04 -5.61 -3.87
C ILE A 40 1.74 -6.27 -4.30
N PHE A 41 0.64 -5.98 -3.58
CA PHE A 41 -0.63 -6.70 -3.77
C PHE A 41 -1.69 -5.90 -4.51
N LYS A 42 -1.40 -4.64 -4.84
CA LYS A 42 -2.29 -3.75 -5.61
C LYS A 42 -3.61 -3.42 -4.90
N TYR A 43 -3.64 -3.52 -3.58
CA TYR A 43 -4.78 -3.05 -2.81
C TYR A 43 -4.79 -1.53 -2.73
N LYS A 44 -6.00 -0.96 -2.67
CA LYS A 44 -6.16 0.48 -2.64
C LYS A 44 -5.66 1.06 -1.31
N ILE A 45 -4.89 2.14 -1.40
CA ILE A 45 -4.45 2.91 -0.24
C ILE A 45 -5.37 4.10 -0.05
N LYS A 46 -5.67 4.45 1.20
CA LYS A 46 -6.49 5.63 1.49
C LYS A 46 -5.96 6.40 2.70
N LEU A 47 -6.18 7.71 2.69
CA LEU A 47 -5.80 8.59 3.78
C LEU A 47 -6.82 8.44 4.92
N VAL A 48 -6.39 8.07 6.11
CA VAL A 48 -7.27 7.89 7.28
C VAL A 48 -7.12 8.99 8.31
N GLU A 49 -5.97 9.68 8.29
CA GLU A 49 -5.69 10.82 9.15
C GLU A 49 -4.66 11.67 8.45
N LYS A 50 -4.40 12.88 8.95
CA LYS A 50 -3.41 13.77 8.34
C LYS A 50 -2.08 13.04 8.15
N ASN A 51 -1.69 12.88 6.88
CA ASN A 51 -0.44 12.24 6.47
C ASN A 51 -0.31 10.75 6.84
N ILE A 52 -1.40 10.08 7.25
CA ILE A 52 -1.36 8.66 7.54
C ILE A 52 -2.27 7.91 6.57
N TYR A 53 -1.65 7.03 5.79
CA TYR A 53 -2.36 6.15 4.87
C TYR A 53 -2.63 4.80 5.49
N SER A 54 -3.71 4.16 5.06
CA SER A 54 -4.04 2.80 5.43
C SER A 54 -4.29 1.96 4.18
N CYS A 55 -4.09 0.66 4.34
CA CYS A 55 -4.43 -0.33 3.33
C CYS A 55 -5.08 -1.49 4.07
N ALA A 56 -6.15 -2.03 3.51
CA ALA A 56 -6.87 -3.14 4.13
C ALA A 56 -7.17 -4.21 3.10
N PHE A 57 -7.20 -5.46 3.55
CA PHE A 57 -7.54 -6.58 2.70
C PHE A 57 -8.35 -7.61 3.50
N PRO A 58 -9.12 -8.49 2.81
CA PRO A 58 -9.91 -9.49 3.50
C PRO A 58 -9.03 -10.48 4.27
N LYS A 59 -9.48 -10.88 5.44
CA LYS A 59 -8.79 -11.82 6.33
C LYS A 59 -8.42 -13.13 5.64
N GLU A 60 -9.25 -13.58 4.70
CA GLU A 60 -9.03 -14.82 3.95
C GLU A 60 -7.76 -14.79 3.08
N LYS A 61 -7.26 -13.61 2.77
CA LYS A 61 -6.04 -13.43 1.96
C LYS A 61 -4.76 -13.46 2.78
N LEU A 62 -4.86 -13.50 4.10
CA LEU A 62 -3.70 -13.36 4.99
C LEU A 62 -2.61 -14.40 4.71
N ASN A 63 -2.98 -15.68 4.56
CA ASN A 63 -2.00 -16.75 4.32
C ASN A 63 -1.20 -16.50 3.04
N ASN A 64 -1.88 -16.09 1.97
CA ASN A 64 -1.23 -15.78 0.70
C ASN A 64 -0.29 -14.58 0.83
N ILE A 65 -0.71 -13.57 1.57
CA ILE A 65 0.10 -12.36 1.79
C ILE A 65 1.34 -12.70 2.62
N MET A 66 1.19 -13.46 3.69
CA MET A 66 2.33 -13.90 4.50
C MET A 66 3.35 -14.69 3.68
N ALA A 67 2.88 -15.64 2.88
CA ALA A 67 3.75 -16.44 2.03
C ALA A 67 4.53 -15.57 1.03
N THR A 68 3.86 -14.60 0.43
CA THR A 68 4.48 -13.67 -0.53
C THR A 68 5.53 -12.80 0.16
N LEU A 69 5.22 -12.27 1.35
CA LEU A 69 6.17 -11.46 2.12
C LEU A 69 7.42 -12.26 2.50
N GLU A 70 7.25 -13.50 2.95
CA GLU A 70 8.36 -14.39 3.26
C GLU A 70 9.22 -14.65 2.02
N ASN A 71 8.61 -14.90 0.89
CA ASN A 71 9.31 -15.13 -0.37
C ASN A 71 10.11 -13.90 -0.81
N LYS A 72 9.60 -12.71 -0.52
CA LYS A 72 10.28 -11.43 -0.83
C LYS A 72 11.25 -10.98 0.26
N LYS A 73 11.43 -11.76 1.29
CA LYS A 73 12.34 -11.46 2.41
C LYS A 73 11.94 -10.21 3.17
N ILE A 74 10.65 -10.02 3.39
CA ILE A 74 10.11 -8.91 4.16
C ILE A 74 9.56 -9.46 5.48
N ASN A 75 10.08 -8.96 6.59
CA ASN A 75 9.61 -9.37 7.91
C ASN A 75 8.26 -8.76 8.21
N TYR A 76 7.43 -9.49 8.94
CA TYR A 76 6.10 -9.04 9.33
C TYR A 76 5.70 -9.59 10.69
N ILE A 77 4.73 -8.95 11.29
CA ILE A 77 4.07 -9.41 12.51
C ILE A 77 2.57 -9.16 12.35
N VAL A 78 1.77 -10.14 12.75
CA VAL A 78 0.31 -10.04 12.74
C VAL A 78 -0.17 -9.93 14.16
N LEU A 79 -0.90 -8.87 14.47
CA LEU A 79 -1.42 -8.58 15.80
C LEU A 79 -2.94 -8.65 15.79
N ASP A 80 -3.52 -9.28 16.80
CA ASP A 80 -4.96 -9.45 16.92
C ASP A 80 -5.54 -8.40 17.87
N ARG A 81 -6.26 -7.42 17.34
CA ARG A 81 -6.90 -6.36 18.14
C ARG A 81 -7.86 -6.92 19.19
N LYS A 82 -8.58 -7.99 18.84
CA LYS A 82 -9.56 -8.60 19.73
C LYS A 82 -8.90 -9.19 20.99
N ASN A 83 -7.65 -9.59 20.88
CA ASN A 83 -6.88 -10.21 21.97
C ASN A 83 -5.76 -9.27 22.46
N ASP A 84 -6.07 -8.00 22.65
CA ASP A 84 -5.14 -6.97 23.14
C ASP A 84 -3.85 -6.88 22.32
N TYR A 85 -3.97 -6.96 21.00
CA TYR A 85 -2.82 -6.88 20.07
C TYR A 85 -1.77 -7.95 20.32
N ARG A 86 -2.20 -9.14 20.79
CA ARG A 86 -1.31 -10.29 20.92
C ARG A 86 -0.79 -10.69 19.54
N VAL A 87 0.46 -11.14 19.51
CA VAL A 87 1.09 -11.69 18.30
C VAL A 87 0.37 -12.97 17.90
N ASP A 88 -0.15 -12.99 16.68
CA ASP A 88 -0.85 -14.14 16.11
C ASP A 88 0.08 -14.92 15.18
N GLU A 89 0.85 -14.19 14.37
CA GLU A 89 1.82 -14.76 13.43
C GLU A 89 3.00 -13.80 13.32
N GLU A 90 4.20 -14.32 13.04
CA GLU A 90 5.33 -13.45 12.73
C GLU A 90 6.38 -14.15 11.89
N CYS A 91 7.10 -13.36 11.11
CA CYS A 91 8.29 -13.77 10.40
C CYS A 91 9.38 -12.74 10.71
N ASN A 92 10.40 -13.16 11.41
CA ASN A 92 11.49 -12.28 11.83
C ASN A 92 12.86 -12.87 11.45
N ASN A 93 13.23 -12.64 10.18
CA ASN A 93 14.53 -13.06 9.67
C ASN A 93 15.52 -11.90 9.81
N LYS A 94 16.37 -11.95 10.83
CA LYS A 94 17.31 -10.88 11.15
C LYS A 94 18.40 -10.67 10.09
N ASN A 95 18.68 -11.68 9.28
CA ASN A 95 19.81 -11.64 8.34
C ASN A 95 19.42 -11.15 6.93
N LEU A 96 18.15 -11.21 6.57
CA LEU A 96 17.69 -10.89 5.22
C LEU A 96 16.34 -10.16 5.27
N ASN A 97 16.36 -8.89 5.66
CA ASN A 97 15.14 -8.09 5.65
C ASN A 97 15.22 -7.02 4.57
N LYS A 98 14.38 -7.16 3.55
CA LYS A 98 14.30 -6.24 2.42
C LYS A 98 13.20 -5.20 2.54
N TYR A 99 12.76 -4.92 3.76
CA TYR A 99 11.70 -3.94 4.02
C TYR A 99 11.99 -2.59 3.37
N ASN A 100 13.16 -2.01 3.62
CA ASN A 100 13.51 -0.69 3.10
C ASN A 100 13.58 -0.66 1.58
N GLU A 101 14.13 -1.71 0.98
CA GLU A 101 14.20 -1.83 -0.49
C GLU A 101 12.80 -1.79 -1.12
N HIS A 102 11.88 -2.55 -0.54
CA HIS A 102 10.50 -2.58 -1.04
C HIS A 102 9.75 -1.29 -0.73
N PHE A 103 10.04 -0.66 0.40
CA PHE A 103 9.44 0.63 0.73
C PHE A 103 9.84 1.71 -0.28
N GLU A 104 11.10 1.77 -0.69
CA GLU A 104 11.55 2.73 -1.70
C GLU A 104 10.82 2.56 -3.03
N LYS A 105 10.65 1.30 -3.46
CA LYS A 105 9.86 0.98 -4.66
C LYS A 105 8.40 1.36 -4.48
N ALA A 106 7.83 1.12 -3.31
CA ALA A 106 6.44 1.42 -2.99
C ALA A 106 6.17 2.93 -3.02
N VAL A 107 7.08 3.74 -2.51
CA VAL A 107 6.94 5.21 -2.55
C VAL A 107 6.83 5.70 -3.99
N LYS A 108 7.69 5.21 -4.87
CA LYS A 108 7.64 5.57 -6.30
C LYS A 108 6.33 5.13 -6.94
N TYR A 109 5.90 3.91 -6.66
CA TYR A 109 4.65 3.36 -7.18
C TYR A 109 3.45 4.20 -6.75
N VAL A 110 3.30 4.47 -5.46
CA VAL A 110 2.16 5.23 -4.93
C VAL A 110 2.14 6.65 -5.49
N LYS A 111 3.30 7.30 -5.55
CA LYS A 111 3.42 8.64 -6.12
C LYS A 111 2.95 8.69 -7.59
N ARG A 112 3.45 7.76 -8.40
CA ARG A 112 3.11 7.67 -9.82
C ARG A 112 1.63 7.35 -10.02
N LYS A 113 1.11 6.40 -9.23
CA LYS A 113 -0.30 6.03 -9.29
C LYS A 113 -1.21 7.21 -8.95
N ASN A 114 -0.87 7.96 -7.91
CA ASN A 114 -1.64 9.16 -7.53
C ASN A 114 -1.61 10.21 -8.64
N GLN A 115 -0.48 10.41 -9.30
CA GLN A 115 -0.37 11.35 -10.43
C GLN A 115 -1.25 10.89 -11.60
N ILE A 116 -1.22 9.62 -11.93
CA ILE A 116 -2.07 9.05 -13.00
C ILE A 116 -3.55 9.16 -12.64
N ASP A 117 -3.93 8.84 -11.40
CA ASP A 117 -5.30 8.94 -10.93
C ASP A 117 -5.82 10.38 -11.00
N ASN A 118 -4.98 11.38 -10.68
CA ASN A 118 -5.35 12.78 -10.77
C ASN A 118 -5.56 13.21 -12.22
N ILE A 119 -4.71 12.77 -13.14
CA ILE A 119 -4.87 13.03 -14.58
C ILE A 119 -6.18 12.40 -15.06
N TYR A 120 -6.43 11.15 -14.67
CA TYR A 120 -7.66 10.44 -15.03
C TYR A 120 -8.90 11.20 -14.55
N LYS A 121 -8.92 11.64 -13.30
CA LYS A 121 -10.05 12.40 -12.75
C LYS A 121 -10.29 13.71 -13.51
N THR A 122 -9.20 14.40 -13.86
CA THR A 122 -9.30 15.64 -14.64
C THR A 122 -9.94 15.36 -16.01
N LEU A 123 -9.49 14.32 -16.69
CA LEU A 123 -10.03 13.94 -18.01
C LEU A 123 -11.51 13.56 -17.92
N ILE A 124 -11.89 12.81 -16.88
CA ILE A 124 -13.29 12.42 -16.68
C ILE A 124 -14.17 13.64 -16.41
N ASN A 125 -13.69 14.60 -15.63
CA ASN A 125 -14.43 15.84 -15.36
C ASN A 125 -14.65 16.68 -16.64
N ASP A 126 -13.72 16.58 -17.59
CA ASP A 126 -13.78 17.34 -18.85
C ASP A 126 -14.37 16.53 -20.01
N ILE A 127 -14.98 15.38 -19.72
CA ILE A 127 -15.40 14.42 -20.74
C ILE A 127 -16.41 14.99 -21.77
N GLU A 128 -17.21 15.97 -21.37
CA GLU A 128 -18.19 16.62 -22.25
C GLU A 128 -17.63 17.83 -22.99
N ASN A 129 -16.41 18.25 -22.69
CA ASN A 129 -15.75 19.35 -23.37
C ASN A 129 -15.12 18.85 -24.67
N ASP A 130 -15.49 19.47 -25.81
CA ASP A 130 -15.01 19.04 -27.12
C ASP A 130 -13.48 19.08 -27.27
N GLU A 131 -12.81 19.93 -26.52
CA GLU A 131 -11.36 20.01 -26.53
C GLU A 131 -10.68 18.74 -25.97
N ILE A 132 -11.43 17.89 -25.23
CA ILE A 132 -10.90 16.65 -24.67
C ILE A 132 -10.37 15.71 -25.77
N GLU A 133 -10.96 15.74 -26.96
CA GLU A 133 -10.52 14.89 -28.05
C GLU A 133 -9.08 15.17 -28.48
N ASN A 134 -8.69 16.45 -28.52
CA ASN A 134 -7.32 16.85 -28.83
C ASN A 134 -6.34 16.36 -27.74
N THR A 135 -6.77 16.45 -26.49
CA THR A 135 -5.98 15.96 -25.34
C THR A 135 -5.80 14.44 -25.44
N ILE A 136 -6.86 13.70 -25.73
CA ILE A 136 -6.81 12.25 -25.89
C ILE A 136 -5.85 11.87 -27.01
N ILE A 137 -5.92 12.54 -28.16
CA ILE A 137 -5.03 12.30 -29.30
C ILE A 137 -3.57 12.52 -28.91
N SER A 138 -3.29 13.61 -28.20
CA SER A 138 -1.95 13.93 -27.73
C SER A 138 -1.40 12.88 -26.76
N ILE A 139 -2.23 12.41 -25.82
CA ILE A 139 -1.86 11.35 -24.88
C ILE A 139 -1.56 10.04 -25.61
N LYS A 140 -2.41 9.65 -26.55
CA LYS A 140 -2.20 8.45 -27.36
C LYS A 140 -0.89 8.52 -28.13
N LYS A 141 -0.59 9.67 -28.69
CA LYS A 141 0.67 9.88 -29.43
C LYS A 141 1.88 9.66 -28.52
N VAL A 142 1.88 10.24 -27.32
CA VAL A 142 2.97 10.06 -26.36
C VAL A 142 3.13 8.59 -25.97
N ILE A 143 2.03 7.90 -25.68
CA ILE A 143 2.06 6.48 -25.32
C ILE A 143 2.62 5.63 -26.47
N ASN A 144 2.16 5.90 -27.71
CA ASN A 144 2.59 5.14 -28.88
C ASN A 144 4.08 5.36 -29.18
N GLU A 145 4.58 6.57 -29.02
CA GLU A 145 6.00 6.87 -29.20
C GLU A 145 6.87 6.10 -28.20
N ARG A 146 6.42 5.99 -26.94
CA ARG A 146 7.12 5.22 -25.91
C ARG A 146 7.18 3.73 -26.25
N ARG A 147 6.12 3.18 -26.84
CA ARG A 147 6.03 1.75 -27.16
C ARG A 147 6.84 1.34 -28.38
N LYS A 148 7.35 2.29 -29.14
CA LYS A 148 8.18 2.01 -30.32
C LYS A 148 9.65 1.74 -29.99
N ILE A 149 10.03 1.86 -28.74
CA ILE A 149 11.41 1.66 -28.28
C ILE A 149 11.73 0.17 -28.08
#